data_4f7cb3cb0eb36f514e5b9eedebfd3230
#
_entry.id   4f7cb3cb0eb36f514e5b9eedebfd3230
#
_cell.length_a   1.000
_cell.length_b   1.000
_cell.length_c   1.000
_cell.angle_alpha   90.00
_cell.angle_beta   90.00
_cell.angle_gamma   90.00
#
_symmetry.space_group_name_H-M   'P 1'
#
loop_
_entity.id
_entity.type
_entity.pdbx_description
1 polymer ?
#
loop_
_entity_poly.entity_id
_entity_poly.type
_entity_poly.pdbx_seq_one_letter_code
_entity_poly.pdbx_strand_id
1 'polypeptide(L)'
;EVRDMTVVTRSVELDMTMSMVWQGAVDFFFLMIRRPPRSTLFPYTTLFRSEKTTLQVKLTRAKVDSLVTSLVERCKASIDKAIADAKISASDITKIVLVGGPTRMPIVKKFVEDAVGKKPESGVDPMEAVAFGAAIQAGIMAGDVESDIVLLDVTPLTLGIETLGGVREPIIERNTTIPTSKDKTFTTAADNQTAVTINVVQGERPMVADNVSLGSFNLTDIPPAPRGVPQVNVKFDIDANGIINVTAKDLGTGKDAKITIESSTKLSDEEVEKLKQDAEKHAEEDKKKKESVDIKNEAESFIYTTEKLVNQDLKDKISQEQGIKVTDAIKELKEVLNQDTDQIKTKLDALKAIVNEITTELYKNATPPPG
;
A
#
# COMPACT_ATOMS: atom_id res chain seq x y z
N GLU A 1 23.08 11.77 12.94
CA GLU A 1 21.73 12.34 12.65
C GLU A 1 20.72 11.54 13.48
N VAL A 2 20.15 12.18 14.48
CA VAL A 2 19.11 11.61 15.34
C VAL A 2 17.82 11.70 14.54
N ARG A 3 17.21 10.56 14.24
CA ARG A 3 15.92 10.50 13.53
C ARG A 3 14.80 10.52 14.55
N ASP A 4 13.99 11.56 14.52
CA ASP A 4 12.86 11.73 15.41
C ASP A 4 11.63 10.98 14.88
N MET A 5 11.06 10.10 15.71
CA MET A 5 9.90 9.29 15.38
C MET A 5 8.79 9.48 16.40
N THR A 6 7.63 9.85 15.93
CA THR A 6 6.41 9.92 16.74
C THR A 6 5.49 8.76 16.38
N VAL A 7 5.16 7.91 17.33
CA VAL A 7 4.20 6.82 17.15
C VAL A 7 2.93 7.15 17.91
N VAL A 8 1.82 7.27 17.20
CA VAL A 8 0.50 7.50 17.77
C VAL A 8 -0.33 6.24 17.69
N THR A 9 -0.79 5.72 18.82
CA THR A 9 -1.69 4.58 18.85
C THR A 9 -3.11 5.00 19.15
N ARG A 10 -4.06 4.47 18.39
CA ARG A 10 -5.50 4.70 18.54
C ARG A 10 -6.21 3.37 18.77
N SER A 11 -7.11 3.29 19.73
CA SER A 11 -7.91 2.10 19.94
C SER A 11 -9.40 2.35 19.77
N VAL A 12 -10.09 1.41 19.15
CA VAL A 12 -11.54 1.24 19.14
C VAL A 12 -11.81 0.01 19.98
N GLU A 13 -12.67 0.08 20.97
CA GLU A 13 -12.97 -1.00 21.94
C GLU A 13 -11.75 -1.61 22.61
N LEU A 14 -10.80 -0.78 23.08
CA LEU A 14 -9.48 -1.23 23.52
C LEU A 14 -8.56 -1.71 22.40
N ASP A 15 -8.88 -1.48 21.16
CA ASP A 15 -7.95 -1.62 20.08
C ASP A 15 -7.01 -0.41 20.05
N MET A 16 -5.72 -0.67 20.13
CA MET A 16 -4.69 0.34 19.94
C MET A 16 -4.29 0.35 18.49
N THR A 17 -4.58 1.40 17.77
CA THR A 17 -4.01 1.65 16.45
C THR A 17 -2.81 2.56 16.57
N MET A 18 -1.71 2.19 15.95
CA MET A 18 -0.51 3.01 15.87
C MET A 18 -0.48 3.75 14.55
N SER A 19 -0.44 5.08 14.57
CA SER A 19 -0.03 5.87 13.43
C SER A 19 1.35 6.45 13.67
N MET A 20 2.25 6.30 12.70
CA MET A 20 3.56 6.93 12.71
C MET A 20 3.49 8.28 12.05
N VAL A 21 3.96 9.31 12.73
CA VAL A 21 4.24 10.61 12.14
C VAL A 21 5.74 10.82 12.15
N TRP A 22 6.33 11.03 10.98
CA TRP A 22 7.75 11.28 10.80
C TRP A 22 8.03 12.78 10.89
N GLN A 23 8.98 13.17 11.73
CA GLN A 23 9.43 14.54 11.81
C GLN A 23 10.93 14.57 12.12
N GLY A 24 11.70 15.26 11.29
CA GLY A 24 13.13 15.37 11.49
C GLY A 24 13.47 16.41 12.56
N ALA A 25 13.72 16.00 13.76
CA ALA A 25 14.49 16.50 14.89
C ALA A 25 13.99 16.17 16.30
N VAL A 26 12.84 15.50 16.52
CA VAL A 26 12.40 15.05 17.86
C VAL A 26 11.60 13.74 17.79
N ASP A 27 12.12 12.63 18.34
CA ASP A 27 11.44 11.33 18.37
C ASP A 27 10.41 11.27 19.48
N PHE A 28 9.12 11.38 19.13
CA PHE A 28 8.01 11.21 20.06
C PHE A 28 7.22 9.94 19.77
N PHE A 29 7.00 9.15 20.80
CA PHE A 29 6.10 8.01 20.78
C PHE A 29 4.80 8.38 21.48
N PHE A 30 3.68 8.44 20.73
CA PHE A 30 2.36 8.71 21.29
C PHE A 30 1.52 7.43 21.35
N LEU A 31 1.14 7.03 22.54
CA LEU A 31 0.18 5.96 22.78
C LEU A 31 -1.19 6.59 23.13
N MET A 32 -2.17 6.51 22.21
CA MET A 32 -3.50 7.05 22.42
C MET A 32 -4.52 5.92 22.61
N ILE A 33 -5.20 5.87 23.74
CA ILE A 33 -6.28 4.92 24.00
C ILE A 33 -7.61 5.69 23.96
N ARG A 34 -8.48 5.37 22.98
CA ARG A 34 -9.80 6.04 22.84
C ARG A 34 -10.83 5.56 23.85
N ARG A 35 -11.73 6.47 24.24
CA ARG A 35 -12.99 6.10 24.89
C ARG A 35 -13.97 5.61 23.82
N PRO A 36 -14.83 4.60 24.12
CA PRO A 36 -15.94 4.22 23.25
C PRO A 36 -16.87 5.43 23.02
N PRO A 37 -17.52 5.55 21.88
CA PRO A 37 -18.42 6.64 21.58
C PRO A 37 -19.55 6.75 22.63
N ARG A 38 -19.86 7.96 23.03
CA ARG A 38 -20.89 8.24 24.07
C ARG A 38 -22.28 7.68 23.75
N SER A 39 -22.53 7.22 22.56
CA SER A 39 -23.83 6.68 22.12
C SER A 39 -24.22 5.33 22.75
N THR A 40 -23.28 4.59 23.33
CA THR A 40 -23.54 3.29 23.97
C THR A 40 -23.84 3.39 25.48
N LEU A 41 -23.78 4.58 26.07
CA LEU A 41 -23.95 4.81 27.51
C LEU A 41 -25.39 5.18 27.93
N PHE A 42 -26.34 5.27 27.01
CA PHE A 42 -27.65 5.84 27.29
C PHE A 42 -28.77 4.92 27.80
N PRO A 43 -28.76 3.59 27.72
CA PRO A 43 -29.85 2.84 28.29
C PRO A 43 -29.77 2.68 29.82
N TYR A 44 -28.63 2.85 30.43
CA TYR A 44 -28.45 2.45 31.84
C TYR A 44 -28.76 3.53 32.88
N THR A 45 -28.78 4.78 32.52
CA THR A 45 -29.05 5.88 33.47
C THR A 45 -30.52 6.07 33.78
N THR A 46 -31.41 5.52 32.95
CA THR A 46 -32.87 5.59 33.14
C THR A 46 -33.46 4.42 33.93
N LEU A 47 -32.77 3.28 33.98
CA LEU A 47 -33.26 2.07 34.68
C LEU A 47 -33.02 2.08 36.20
N PHE A 48 -32.14 2.97 36.70
CA PHE A 48 -31.81 3.00 38.13
C PHE A 48 -32.45 4.18 38.91
N ARG A 49 -33.43 4.88 38.34
CA ARG A 49 -34.07 6.02 38.97
C ARG A 49 -35.21 5.68 39.95
N SER A 50 -35.64 4.44 40.02
CA SER A 50 -36.84 4.10 40.82
C SER A 50 -36.56 3.41 42.14
N GLU A 51 -35.32 2.97 42.43
CA GLU A 51 -35.00 2.37 43.73
C GLU A 51 -33.66 2.90 44.26
N LYS A 52 -33.68 3.31 45.54
CA LYS A 52 -32.49 3.81 46.24
C LYS A 52 -31.53 2.69 46.63
N THR A 53 -31.08 1.90 45.65
CA THR A 53 -30.12 0.83 45.88
C THR A 53 -28.73 1.36 45.50
N THR A 54 -27.89 1.63 46.46
CA THR A 54 -26.53 2.02 46.25
C THR A 54 -25.67 0.78 46.29
N LEU A 55 -25.03 0.42 45.16
CA LEU A 55 -24.03 -0.62 45.10
C LEU A 55 -22.66 0.01 45.44
N GLN A 56 -22.08 -0.40 46.56
CA GLN A 56 -20.70 -0.06 46.91
C GLN A 56 -19.77 -1.23 46.66
N VAL A 57 -18.86 -1.06 45.69
CA VAL A 57 -17.87 -2.10 45.38
C VAL A 57 -16.49 -1.55 45.71
N LYS A 58 -15.75 -2.28 46.55
CA LYS A 58 -14.36 -1.96 46.86
C LYS A 58 -13.46 -2.59 45.76
N LEU A 59 -12.92 -1.74 44.90
CA LEU A 59 -12.04 -2.16 43.84
C LEU A 59 -10.57 -1.89 44.23
N THR A 60 -9.77 -2.93 44.36
CA THR A 60 -8.34 -2.81 44.66
C THR A 60 -7.54 -2.64 43.36
N ARG A 61 -6.38 -1.96 43.44
CA ARG A 61 -5.48 -1.81 42.31
C ARG A 61 -5.11 -3.17 41.68
N ALA A 62 -4.74 -4.14 42.49
CA ALA A 62 -4.41 -5.48 42.00
C ALA A 62 -5.55 -6.13 41.20
N LYS A 63 -6.82 -5.88 41.60
CA LYS A 63 -7.99 -6.39 40.85
C LYS A 63 -8.14 -5.67 39.49
N VAL A 64 -7.94 -4.34 39.47
CA VAL A 64 -7.95 -3.57 38.21
C VAL A 64 -6.83 -4.06 37.26
N ASP A 65 -5.60 -4.17 37.80
CA ASP A 65 -4.46 -4.64 37.02
C ASP A 65 -4.73 -6.03 36.43
N SER A 66 -5.29 -6.97 37.21
CA SER A 66 -5.64 -8.31 36.71
C SER A 66 -6.70 -8.34 35.61
N LEU A 67 -7.63 -7.36 35.62
CA LEU A 67 -8.69 -7.24 34.60
C LEU A 67 -8.19 -6.64 33.30
N VAL A 68 -7.17 -5.77 33.35
CA VAL A 68 -6.70 -5.03 32.17
C VAL A 68 -5.39 -5.59 31.58
N THR A 69 -4.69 -6.53 32.27
CA THR A 69 -3.41 -7.08 31.85
C THR A 69 -3.48 -7.64 30.41
N SER A 70 -4.46 -8.48 30.11
CA SER A 70 -4.61 -9.11 28.78
C SER A 70 -4.83 -8.08 27.66
N LEU A 71 -5.49 -6.96 27.98
CA LEU A 71 -5.75 -5.87 27.04
C LEU A 71 -4.46 -5.06 26.79
N VAL A 72 -3.69 -4.82 27.84
CA VAL A 72 -2.41 -4.11 27.73
C VAL A 72 -1.37 -4.96 26.98
N GLU A 73 -1.34 -6.28 27.21
CA GLU A 73 -0.44 -7.18 26.50
C GLU A 73 -0.69 -7.23 24.99
N ARG A 74 -1.93 -7.07 24.54
CA ARG A 74 -2.26 -6.98 23.11
C ARG A 74 -1.55 -5.81 22.41
N CYS A 75 -1.21 -4.76 23.13
CA CYS A 75 -0.50 -3.60 22.59
C CYS A 75 0.94 -3.90 22.16
N LYS A 76 1.52 -5.02 22.66
CA LYS A 76 2.89 -5.40 22.31
C LYS A 76 3.06 -5.61 20.80
N ALA A 77 2.12 -6.31 20.17
CA ALA A 77 2.18 -6.56 18.73
C ALA A 77 2.20 -5.26 17.91
N SER A 78 1.42 -4.25 18.34
CA SER A 78 1.39 -2.93 17.68
C SER A 78 2.70 -2.17 17.87
N ILE A 79 3.30 -2.24 19.06
CA ILE A 79 4.61 -1.61 19.34
C ILE A 79 5.69 -2.26 18.48
N ASP A 80 5.77 -3.60 18.49
CA ASP A 80 6.77 -4.35 17.74
C ASP A 80 6.65 -4.08 16.22
N LYS A 81 5.41 -4.03 15.71
CA LYS A 81 5.14 -3.72 14.30
C LYS A 81 5.56 -2.30 13.91
N ALA A 82 5.28 -1.31 14.76
CA ALA A 82 5.65 0.06 14.48
C ALA A 82 7.18 0.25 14.47
N ILE A 83 7.90 -0.39 15.37
CA ILE A 83 9.36 -0.39 15.41
C ILE A 83 9.92 -1.06 14.14
N ALA A 84 9.33 -2.19 13.72
CA ALA A 84 9.73 -2.90 12.50
C ALA A 84 9.46 -2.07 11.24
N ASP A 85 8.28 -1.46 11.12
CA ASP A 85 7.90 -0.59 9.98
C ASP A 85 8.82 0.63 9.88
N ALA A 86 9.27 1.18 11.01
CA ALA A 86 10.23 2.28 11.06
C ALA A 86 11.67 1.84 10.71
N LYS A 87 11.93 0.54 10.69
CA LYS A 87 13.28 -0.04 10.45
C LYS A 87 14.32 0.48 11.46
N ILE A 88 13.91 0.64 12.72
CA ILE A 88 14.75 1.06 13.83
C ILE A 88 14.73 -0.03 14.93
N SER A 89 15.61 0.11 15.90
CA SER A 89 15.58 -0.70 17.14
C SER A 89 14.93 0.08 18.28
N ALA A 90 14.44 -0.62 19.31
CA ALA A 90 13.88 0.02 20.51
C ALA A 90 14.90 0.96 21.21
N SER A 91 16.21 0.69 21.09
CA SER A 91 17.28 1.56 21.61
C SER A 91 17.39 2.91 20.91
N ASP A 92 16.94 3.01 19.66
CA ASP A 92 17.02 4.23 18.87
C ASP A 92 15.90 5.22 19.23
N ILE A 93 14.87 4.76 19.97
CA ILE A 93 13.81 5.63 20.48
C ILE A 93 14.39 6.52 21.57
N THR A 94 14.39 7.83 21.38
CA THR A 94 14.96 8.79 22.34
C THR A 94 13.98 9.14 23.46
N LYS A 95 12.70 9.33 23.11
CA LYS A 95 11.65 9.77 24.06
C LYS A 95 10.35 9.00 23.85
N ILE A 96 9.63 8.76 24.94
CA ILE A 96 8.31 8.14 24.96
C ILE A 96 7.35 9.11 25.62
N VAL A 97 6.30 9.52 24.88
CA VAL A 97 5.23 10.36 25.38
C VAL A 97 3.93 9.57 25.36
N LEU A 98 3.28 9.46 26.53
CA LEU A 98 2.01 8.76 26.68
C LEU A 98 0.85 9.74 26.56
N VAL A 99 -0.14 9.42 25.73
CA VAL A 99 -1.31 10.25 25.46
C VAL A 99 -2.60 9.46 25.68
N GLY A 100 -3.63 10.13 26.23
CA GLY A 100 -4.92 9.55 26.58
C GLY A 100 -5.05 9.12 28.03
N GLY A 101 -6.28 9.18 28.57
CA GLY A 101 -6.57 8.93 30.00
C GLY A 101 -6.08 7.59 30.53
N PRO A 102 -6.29 6.46 29.83
CA PRO A 102 -5.82 5.16 30.30
C PRO A 102 -4.31 5.03 30.46
N THR A 103 -3.51 5.84 29.77
CA THR A 103 -2.03 5.84 29.94
C THR A 103 -1.57 6.39 31.29
N ARG A 104 -2.48 7.00 32.06
CA ARG A 104 -2.20 7.36 33.46
C ARG A 104 -2.13 6.13 34.38
N MET A 105 -2.65 4.97 33.97
CA MET A 105 -2.56 3.73 34.75
C MET A 105 -1.11 3.27 34.89
N PRO A 106 -0.67 2.96 36.10
CA PRO A 106 0.71 2.50 36.33
C PRO A 106 1.08 1.22 35.56
N ILE A 107 0.11 0.32 35.36
CA ILE A 107 0.34 -0.92 34.59
C ILE A 107 0.69 -0.60 33.13
N VAL A 108 0.04 0.41 32.50
CA VAL A 108 0.35 0.81 31.13
C VAL A 108 1.75 1.43 31.04
N LYS A 109 2.08 2.32 31.99
CA LYS A 109 3.42 2.93 32.04
C LYS A 109 4.53 1.88 32.17
N LYS A 110 4.33 0.93 33.09
CA LYS A 110 5.28 -0.16 33.30
C LYS A 110 5.40 -1.04 32.06
N PHE A 111 4.27 -1.41 31.44
CA PHE A 111 4.26 -2.21 30.23
C PHE A 111 5.07 -1.55 29.09
N VAL A 112 4.87 -0.26 28.85
CA VAL A 112 5.62 0.47 27.82
C VAL A 112 7.10 0.58 28.17
N GLU A 113 7.44 0.83 29.44
CA GLU A 113 8.83 0.83 29.93
C GLU A 113 9.49 -0.54 29.69
N ASP A 114 8.79 -1.63 30.02
CA ASP A 114 9.30 -3.00 29.85
C ASP A 114 9.43 -3.36 28.35
N ALA A 115 8.51 -2.89 27.48
CA ALA A 115 8.51 -3.18 26.04
C ALA A 115 9.62 -2.42 25.27
N VAL A 116 9.89 -1.18 25.63
CA VAL A 116 10.83 -0.29 24.91
C VAL A 116 12.17 -0.15 25.64
N GLY A 117 12.22 -0.46 26.94
CA GLY A 117 13.42 -0.33 27.76
C GLY A 117 13.70 1.09 28.24
N LYS A 118 12.76 2.04 28.07
CA LYS A 118 12.88 3.45 28.50
C LYS A 118 11.64 3.91 29.24
N LYS A 119 11.82 4.80 30.23
CA LYS A 119 10.70 5.41 30.97
C LYS A 119 9.99 6.44 30.11
N PRO A 120 8.64 6.42 30.09
CA PRO A 120 7.87 7.49 29.49
C PRO A 120 8.14 8.84 30.15
N GLU A 121 8.20 9.90 29.33
CA GLU A 121 8.33 11.28 29.78
C GLU A 121 7.09 11.72 30.58
N SER A 122 7.31 12.56 31.60
CA SER A 122 6.26 13.05 32.51
C SER A 122 5.87 14.49 32.27
N GLY A 123 6.44 15.16 31.29
CA GLY A 123 6.27 16.61 31.07
C GLY A 123 4.98 17.02 30.37
N VAL A 124 4.24 16.07 29.78
CA VAL A 124 2.99 16.34 29.03
C VAL A 124 1.82 15.67 29.74
N ASP A 125 0.72 16.43 29.95
CA ASP A 125 -0.51 15.82 30.47
C ASP A 125 -1.15 14.95 29.39
N PRO A 126 -1.30 13.64 29.62
CA PRO A 126 -1.86 12.72 28.63
C PRO A 126 -3.29 13.08 28.17
N MET A 127 -4.05 13.83 28.97
CA MET A 127 -5.42 14.24 28.65
C MET A 127 -5.47 15.48 27.76
N GLU A 128 -4.46 16.32 27.82
CA GLU A 128 -4.42 17.64 27.18
C GLU A 128 -3.49 17.68 25.97
N ALA A 129 -2.63 16.68 25.81
CA ALA A 129 -1.59 16.64 24.78
C ALA A 129 -2.13 16.90 23.36
N VAL A 130 -3.29 16.33 23.01
CA VAL A 130 -3.92 16.53 21.69
C VAL A 130 -4.42 17.97 21.52
N ALA A 131 -5.02 18.54 22.55
CA ALA A 131 -5.52 19.93 22.51
C ALA A 131 -4.36 20.93 22.40
N PHE A 132 -3.28 20.73 23.15
CA PHE A 132 -2.07 21.55 23.04
C PHE A 132 -1.43 21.43 21.65
N GLY A 133 -1.30 20.22 21.11
CA GLY A 133 -0.77 20.03 19.76
C GLY A 133 -1.61 20.73 18.70
N ALA A 134 -2.94 20.63 18.79
CA ALA A 134 -3.84 21.33 17.87
C ALA A 134 -3.73 22.86 17.99
N ALA A 135 -3.59 23.40 19.22
CA ALA A 135 -3.42 24.83 19.43
C ALA A 135 -2.08 25.34 18.87
N ILE A 136 -0.99 24.60 19.06
CA ILE A 136 0.33 24.92 18.48
C ILE A 136 0.25 24.92 16.95
N GLN A 137 -0.35 23.90 16.36
CA GLN A 137 -0.50 23.80 14.91
C GLN A 137 -1.34 24.96 14.33
N ALA A 138 -2.43 25.33 15.02
CA ALA A 138 -3.23 26.48 14.64
C ALA A 138 -2.43 27.79 14.69
N GLY A 139 -1.61 27.99 15.74
CA GLY A 139 -0.72 29.15 15.86
C GLY A 139 0.35 29.22 14.77
N ILE A 140 0.92 28.08 14.38
CA ILE A 140 1.86 27.97 13.25
C ILE A 140 1.16 28.35 11.93
N MET A 141 -0.04 27.80 11.67
CA MET A 141 -0.82 28.12 10.48
C MET A 141 -1.27 29.58 10.40
N ALA A 142 -1.55 30.22 11.56
CA ALA A 142 -1.88 31.63 11.64
C ALA A 142 -0.65 32.57 11.54
N GLY A 143 0.56 32.02 11.62
CA GLY A 143 1.80 32.80 11.65
C GLY A 143 2.11 33.44 13.03
N ASP A 144 1.37 33.07 14.09
CA ASP A 144 1.56 33.54 15.43
C ASP A 144 2.73 32.88 16.18
N VAL A 145 3.10 31.68 15.70
CA VAL A 145 4.19 30.87 16.26
C VAL A 145 5.20 30.57 15.16
N GLU A 146 6.41 31.11 15.29
CA GLU A 146 7.53 30.70 14.48
C GLU A 146 8.00 29.32 14.93
N SER A 147 7.96 28.33 14.04
CA SER A 147 8.41 26.97 14.34
C SER A 147 8.89 26.28 13.09
N ASP A 148 10.01 25.59 13.21
CA ASP A 148 10.53 24.66 12.17
C ASP A 148 9.79 23.32 12.19
N ILE A 149 8.74 23.19 13.02
CA ILE A 149 7.95 21.95 13.14
C ILE A 149 7.01 21.84 11.94
N VAL A 150 7.18 20.81 11.13
CA VAL A 150 6.26 20.45 10.06
C VAL A 150 5.53 19.16 10.45
N LEU A 151 4.20 19.22 10.48
CA LEU A 151 3.39 18.02 10.66
C LEU A 151 3.32 17.29 9.29
N LEU A 152 3.86 16.08 9.25
CA LEU A 152 3.79 15.22 8.09
C LEU A 152 2.89 14.04 8.41
N ASP A 153 1.91 13.80 7.56
CA ASP A 153 1.07 12.61 7.60
C ASP A 153 1.61 11.57 6.59
N VAL A 154 1.12 10.35 6.65
CA VAL A 154 1.53 9.25 5.78
C VAL A 154 0.32 8.52 5.19
N THR A 155 0.51 7.93 4.02
CA THR A 155 -0.50 7.05 3.42
C THR A 155 -0.66 5.79 4.25
N PRO A 156 -1.88 5.40 4.67
CA PRO A 156 -2.09 4.23 5.52
C PRO A 156 -1.95 2.91 4.75
N LEU A 157 -2.21 2.91 3.45
CA LEU A 157 -2.16 1.78 2.54
C LEU A 157 -1.55 2.18 1.20
N THR A 158 -1.03 1.20 0.48
CA THR A 158 -0.49 1.36 -0.87
C THR A 158 -1.60 1.74 -1.86
N LEU A 159 -1.31 2.72 -2.70
CA LEU A 159 -2.15 3.15 -3.82
C LEU A 159 -1.55 2.65 -5.13
N GLY A 160 -2.38 2.16 -6.00
CA GLY A 160 -1.96 1.66 -7.30
C GLY A 160 -3.09 1.62 -8.30
N ILE A 161 -2.80 1.08 -9.46
CA ILE A 161 -3.77 0.85 -10.53
C ILE A 161 -3.80 -0.61 -10.96
N GLU A 162 -4.90 -0.98 -11.59
CA GLU A 162 -5.04 -2.27 -12.23
C GLU A 162 -4.22 -2.34 -13.52
N THR A 163 -3.52 -3.44 -13.69
CA THR A 163 -2.79 -3.78 -14.91
C THR A 163 -3.27 -5.10 -15.50
N LEU A 164 -2.67 -5.54 -16.61
CA LEU A 164 -3.03 -6.76 -17.32
C LEU A 164 -3.06 -7.97 -16.37
N GLY A 165 -4.14 -8.75 -16.46
CA GLY A 165 -4.34 -9.92 -15.59
C GLY A 165 -4.93 -9.59 -14.21
N GLY A 166 -5.43 -8.37 -13.98
CA GLY A 166 -6.02 -7.96 -12.70
C GLY A 166 -4.99 -7.79 -11.57
N VAL A 167 -3.74 -7.53 -11.92
CA VAL A 167 -2.65 -7.30 -10.96
C VAL A 167 -2.63 -5.82 -10.57
N ARG A 168 -2.47 -5.55 -9.27
CA ARG A 168 -2.24 -4.21 -8.77
C ARG A 168 -0.78 -3.80 -8.97
N GLU A 169 -0.56 -2.73 -9.73
CA GLU A 169 0.75 -2.10 -9.84
C GLU A 169 0.85 -0.93 -8.84
N PRO A 170 1.77 -0.97 -7.86
CA PRO A 170 1.92 0.08 -6.86
C PRO A 170 2.53 1.33 -7.48
N ILE A 171 1.99 2.50 -7.10
CA ILE A 171 2.53 3.82 -7.47
C ILE A 171 2.97 4.60 -6.24
N ILE A 172 2.13 4.65 -5.18
CA ILE A 172 2.50 5.22 -3.90
C ILE A 172 2.40 4.11 -2.84
N GLU A 173 3.52 3.75 -2.25
CA GLU A 173 3.56 2.72 -1.21
C GLU A 173 2.99 3.25 0.12
N ARG A 174 2.51 2.34 0.97
CA ARG A 174 2.11 2.66 2.34
C ARG A 174 3.26 3.35 3.09
N ASN A 175 2.93 4.15 4.09
CA ASN A 175 3.86 4.93 4.88
C ASN A 175 4.68 5.96 4.07
N THR A 176 4.21 6.34 2.87
CA THR A 176 4.78 7.47 2.13
C THR A 176 4.24 8.76 2.73
N THR A 177 5.13 9.70 3.07
CA THR A 177 4.76 11.03 3.60
C THR A 177 3.94 11.83 2.60
N ILE A 178 2.92 12.55 3.09
CA ILE A 178 2.10 13.46 2.30
C ILE A 178 2.35 14.92 2.73
N PRO A 179 2.25 15.90 1.81
CA PRO A 179 1.86 15.77 0.40
C PRO A 179 2.94 15.06 -0.44
N THR A 180 2.50 14.32 -1.48
CA THR A 180 3.40 13.59 -2.36
C THR A 180 2.84 13.50 -3.78
N SER A 181 3.73 13.38 -4.74
CA SER A 181 3.41 13.17 -6.14
C SER A 181 4.33 12.10 -6.73
N LYS A 182 3.72 11.08 -7.35
CA LYS A 182 4.45 10.03 -8.08
C LYS A 182 3.72 9.67 -9.36
N ASP A 183 4.48 9.29 -10.36
CA ASP A 183 3.95 8.87 -11.66
C ASP A 183 4.65 7.61 -12.17
N LYS A 184 3.96 6.92 -13.08
CA LYS A 184 4.48 5.76 -13.77
C LYS A 184 3.90 5.70 -15.18
N THR A 185 4.73 5.30 -16.15
CA THR A 185 4.31 5.17 -17.55
C THR A 185 3.91 3.72 -17.86
N PHE A 186 2.77 3.56 -18.48
CA PHE A 186 2.18 2.30 -18.91
C PHE A 186 1.98 2.31 -20.43
N THR A 187 1.68 1.14 -20.99
CA THR A 187 1.42 0.98 -22.42
C THR A 187 0.09 0.27 -22.65
N THR A 188 -0.39 0.27 -23.91
CA THR A 188 -1.59 -0.46 -24.28
C THR A 188 -1.37 -1.97 -24.30
N ALA A 189 -2.41 -2.73 -23.90
CA ALA A 189 -2.40 -4.19 -23.83
C ALA A 189 -2.82 -4.87 -25.14
N ALA A 190 -3.52 -4.14 -26.04
CA ALA A 190 -4.02 -4.65 -27.32
C ALA A 190 -3.66 -3.73 -28.47
N ASP A 191 -3.62 -4.31 -29.69
CA ASP A 191 -3.45 -3.55 -30.93
C ASP A 191 -4.66 -2.63 -31.19
N ASN A 192 -4.39 -1.44 -31.71
CA ASN A 192 -5.41 -0.45 -32.05
C ASN A 192 -6.32 -0.06 -30.87
N GLN A 193 -5.82 -0.15 -29.66
CA GLN A 193 -6.56 0.25 -28.46
C GLN A 193 -6.65 1.78 -28.39
N THR A 194 -7.87 2.31 -28.51
CA THR A 194 -8.16 3.76 -28.54
C THR A 194 -8.58 4.33 -27.21
N ALA A 195 -8.75 3.50 -26.19
CA ALA A 195 -9.08 3.92 -24.83
C ALA A 195 -8.43 3.00 -23.79
N VAL A 196 -8.09 3.56 -22.62
CA VAL A 196 -7.58 2.83 -21.46
C VAL A 196 -8.43 3.18 -20.25
N THR A 197 -8.94 2.16 -19.56
CA THR A 197 -9.62 2.31 -18.28
C THR A 197 -8.57 2.26 -17.17
N ILE A 198 -8.54 3.30 -16.34
CA ILE A 198 -7.69 3.37 -15.16
C ILE A 198 -8.56 3.06 -13.94
N ASN A 199 -8.35 1.90 -13.33
CA ASN A 199 -9.00 1.49 -12.08
C ASN A 199 -8.03 1.76 -10.94
N VAL A 200 -8.38 2.70 -10.04
CA VAL A 200 -7.58 3.11 -8.90
C VAL A 200 -7.95 2.25 -7.71
N VAL A 201 -6.95 1.63 -7.10
CA VAL A 201 -7.15 0.71 -5.97
C VAL A 201 -6.24 1.04 -4.79
N GLN A 202 -6.72 0.70 -3.59
CA GLN A 202 -6.01 0.86 -2.34
C GLN A 202 -5.95 -0.46 -1.57
N GLY A 203 -4.77 -0.85 -1.12
CA GLY A 203 -4.56 -2.06 -0.31
C GLY A 203 -3.19 -2.68 -0.52
N GLU A 204 -2.92 -3.79 0.16
CA GLU A 204 -1.61 -4.43 0.17
C GLU A 204 -1.55 -5.73 -0.64
N ARG A 205 -2.70 -6.27 -1.07
CA ARG A 205 -2.73 -7.52 -1.82
C ARG A 205 -2.33 -7.33 -3.28
N PRO A 206 -1.68 -8.32 -3.92
CA PRO A 206 -1.23 -8.21 -5.31
C PRO A 206 -2.36 -8.16 -6.33
N MET A 207 -3.49 -8.85 -6.06
CA MET A 207 -4.63 -8.89 -6.99
C MET A 207 -5.60 -7.74 -6.70
N VAL A 208 -6.07 -7.07 -7.75
CA VAL A 208 -7.01 -5.95 -7.65
C VAL A 208 -8.31 -6.33 -6.95
N ALA A 209 -8.84 -7.54 -7.23
CA ALA A 209 -10.08 -8.04 -6.65
C ALA A 209 -10.04 -8.15 -5.11
N ASP A 210 -8.86 -8.24 -4.52
CA ASP A 210 -8.63 -8.37 -3.09
C ASP A 210 -8.33 -7.03 -2.39
N ASN A 211 -8.40 -5.92 -3.13
CA ASN A 211 -8.15 -4.57 -2.66
C ASN A 211 -9.42 -3.70 -2.79
N VAL A 212 -9.40 -2.53 -2.22
CA VAL A 212 -10.53 -1.59 -2.29
C VAL A 212 -10.40 -0.72 -3.53
N SER A 213 -11.43 -0.73 -4.38
CA SER A 213 -11.51 0.19 -5.50
C SER A 213 -11.92 1.58 -5.01
N LEU A 214 -11.11 2.58 -5.35
CA LEU A 214 -11.38 3.99 -5.04
C LEU A 214 -12.14 4.70 -6.16
N GLY A 215 -12.18 4.10 -7.35
CA GLY A 215 -12.86 4.62 -8.51
C GLY A 215 -12.15 4.26 -9.82
N SER A 216 -12.83 4.54 -10.92
CA SER A 216 -12.27 4.30 -12.26
C SER A 216 -12.63 5.44 -13.22
N PHE A 217 -11.78 5.66 -14.22
CA PHE A 217 -12.00 6.63 -15.27
C PHE A 217 -11.36 6.18 -16.58
N ASN A 218 -11.79 6.74 -17.69
CA ASN A 218 -11.32 6.36 -19.00
C ASN A 218 -10.50 7.49 -19.63
N LEU A 219 -9.32 7.16 -20.12
CA LEU A 219 -8.58 7.96 -21.08
C LEU A 219 -8.95 7.51 -22.47
N THR A 220 -9.58 8.38 -23.27
CA THR A 220 -10.06 8.11 -24.63
C THR A 220 -9.22 8.83 -25.67
N ASP A 221 -9.52 8.55 -26.96
CA ASP A 221 -8.88 9.21 -28.09
C ASP A 221 -7.35 8.98 -28.20
N ILE A 222 -6.90 7.81 -27.75
CA ILE A 222 -5.55 7.34 -28.02
C ILE A 222 -5.49 6.94 -29.51
N PRO A 223 -4.51 7.41 -30.29
CA PRO A 223 -4.37 7.01 -31.68
C PRO A 223 -4.20 5.51 -31.84
N PRO A 224 -4.88 4.85 -32.80
CA PRO A 224 -4.66 3.43 -33.07
C PRO A 224 -3.20 3.15 -33.39
N ALA A 225 -2.60 2.26 -32.64
CA ALA A 225 -1.21 1.84 -32.83
C ALA A 225 -1.04 0.38 -32.35
N PRO A 226 0.04 -0.30 -32.72
CA PRO A 226 0.37 -1.60 -32.17
C PRO A 226 0.49 -1.55 -30.64
N ARG A 227 0.14 -2.64 -29.95
CA ARG A 227 0.29 -2.74 -28.50
C ARG A 227 1.71 -2.40 -28.07
N GLY A 228 1.84 -1.75 -26.93
CA GLY A 228 3.13 -1.35 -26.39
C GLY A 228 3.71 -0.05 -26.96
N VAL A 229 3.13 0.52 -28.05
CA VAL A 229 3.61 1.78 -28.66
C VAL A 229 3.04 3.00 -27.97
N PRO A 230 1.71 3.12 -27.71
CA PRO A 230 1.18 4.24 -26.96
C PRO A 230 1.70 4.24 -25.52
N GLN A 231 2.08 5.42 -25.03
CA GLN A 231 2.62 5.60 -23.68
C GLN A 231 1.64 6.47 -22.88
N VAL A 232 1.09 5.88 -21.82
CA VAL A 232 0.16 6.54 -20.90
C VAL A 232 0.86 6.76 -19.57
N ASN A 233 1.12 8.01 -19.22
CA ASN A 233 1.65 8.39 -17.91
C ASN A 233 0.50 8.54 -16.92
N VAL A 234 0.53 7.78 -15.83
CA VAL A 234 -0.44 7.87 -14.74
C VAL A 234 0.23 8.50 -13.54
N LYS A 235 -0.26 9.67 -13.14
CA LYS A 235 0.26 10.48 -12.04
C LYS A 235 -0.72 10.49 -10.88
N PHE A 236 -0.20 10.25 -9.68
CA PHE A 236 -0.91 10.37 -8.40
C PHE A 236 -0.37 11.59 -7.66
N ASP A 237 -1.26 12.51 -7.31
CA ASP A 237 -0.97 13.66 -6.46
C ASP A 237 -1.82 13.56 -5.19
N ILE A 238 -1.19 13.52 -4.02
CA ILE A 238 -1.87 13.55 -2.72
C ILE A 238 -1.52 14.88 -2.06
N ASP A 239 -2.53 15.65 -1.69
CA ASP A 239 -2.33 16.90 -0.98
C ASP A 239 -2.15 16.70 0.54
N ALA A 240 -1.90 17.80 1.26
CA ALA A 240 -1.75 17.79 2.72
C ALA A 240 -3.03 17.37 3.48
N ASN A 241 -4.20 17.40 2.82
CA ASN A 241 -5.48 16.96 3.41
C ASN A 241 -5.77 15.49 3.11
N GLY A 242 -4.89 14.82 2.34
CA GLY A 242 -5.07 13.45 1.91
C GLY A 242 -6.05 13.27 0.75
N ILE A 243 -6.35 14.34 0.01
CA ILE A 243 -7.15 14.28 -1.22
C ILE A 243 -6.25 13.71 -2.33
N ILE A 244 -6.73 12.67 -2.99
CA ILE A 244 -6.00 11.97 -4.04
C ILE A 244 -6.51 12.44 -5.40
N ASN A 245 -5.63 13.00 -6.21
CA ASN A 245 -5.88 13.31 -7.61
C ASN A 245 -5.10 12.34 -8.48
N VAL A 246 -5.80 11.62 -9.37
CA VAL A 246 -5.16 10.72 -10.32
C VAL A 246 -5.41 11.26 -11.73
N THR A 247 -4.31 11.46 -12.46
CA THR A 247 -4.34 11.96 -13.84
C THR A 247 -3.66 10.92 -14.74
N ALA A 248 -4.34 10.52 -15.81
CA ALA A 248 -3.74 9.73 -16.89
C ALA A 248 -3.56 10.60 -18.11
N LYS A 249 -2.37 10.61 -18.71
CA LYS A 249 -2.02 11.41 -19.88
C LYS A 249 -1.39 10.55 -20.96
N ASP A 250 -1.92 10.61 -22.16
CA ASP A 250 -1.25 10.06 -23.34
C ASP A 250 -0.07 10.97 -23.75
N LEU A 251 1.12 10.44 -23.72
CA LEU A 251 2.34 11.19 -24.04
C LEU A 251 2.46 11.53 -25.52
N GLY A 252 1.80 10.76 -26.39
CA GLY A 252 1.81 10.99 -27.84
C GLY A 252 0.93 12.17 -28.26
N THR A 253 -0.30 12.25 -27.75
CA THR A 253 -1.26 13.30 -28.10
C THR A 253 -1.32 14.44 -27.11
N GLY A 254 -0.83 14.22 -25.89
CA GLY A 254 -0.96 15.17 -24.79
C GLY A 254 -2.34 15.23 -24.13
N LYS A 255 -3.31 14.43 -24.60
CA LYS A 255 -4.64 14.32 -23.98
C LYS A 255 -4.56 13.71 -22.61
N ASP A 256 -5.39 14.19 -21.69
CA ASP A 256 -5.45 13.70 -20.31
C ASP A 256 -6.89 13.47 -19.85
N ALA A 257 -7.03 12.62 -18.85
CA ALA A 257 -8.24 12.39 -18.08
C ALA A 257 -7.87 12.31 -16.61
N LYS A 258 -8.76 12.71 -15.72
CA LYS A 258 -8.50 12.74 -14.27
C LYS A 258 -9.69 12.30 -13.44
N ILE A 259 -9.40 11.81 -12.24
CA ILE A 259 -10.36 11.61 -11.17
C ILE A 259 -9.82 12.25 -9.89
N THR A 260 -10.72 12.82 -9.09
CA THR A 260 -10.43 13.32 -7.75
C THR A 260 -11.18 12.42 -6.75
N ILE A 261 -10.45 11.88 -5.78
CA ILE A 261 -10.97 10.98 -4.74
C ILE A 261 -10.93 11.76 -3.43
N GLU A 262 -12.11 12.15 -2.96
CA GLU A 262 -12.24 12.92 -1.73
C GLU A 262 -12.28 12.02 -0.48
N SER A 263 -12.17 12.64 0.70
CA SER A 263 -12.13 11.97 2.00
C SER A 263 -13.36 11.10 2.35
N SER A 264 -14.47 11.25 1.64
CA SER A 264 -15.69 10.46 1.86
C SER A 264 -15.55 8.97 1.55
N THR A 265 -14.53 8.61 0.78
CA THR A 265 -14.15 7.22 0.47
C THR A 265 -13.04 6.68 1.38
N LYS A 266 -12.64 7.43 2.43
CA LYS A 266 -11.62 6.94 3.36
C LYS A 266 -12.14 5.72 4.11
N LEU A 267 -11.38 4.64 4.02
CA LEU A 267 -11.55 3.47 4.86
C LEU A 267 -11.47 3.85 6.34
N SER A 268 -12.28 3.20 7.17
CA SER A 268 -12.11 3.30 8.62
C SER A 268 -10.79 2.67 9.05
N ASP A 269 -10.28 3.08 10.22
CA ASP A 269 -9.04 2.50 10.75
C ASP A 269 -9.13 0.97 10.93
N GLU A 270 -10.34 0.45 11.23
CA GLU A 270 -10.64 -0.97 11.36
C GLU A 270 -10.54 -1.70 10.01
N GLU A 271 -11.08 -1.11 8.95
CA GLU A 271 -10.99 -1.65 7.60
C GLU A 271 -9.54 -1.64 7.10
N VAL A 272 -8.78 -0.58 7.38
CA VAL A 272 -7.35 -0.51 7.05
C VAL A 272 -6.58 -1.63 7.73
N GLU A 273 -6.81 -1.85 9.03
CA GLU A 273 -6.11 -2.88 9.78
C GLU A 273 -6.51 -4.29 9.32
N LYS A 274 -7.79 -4.50 9.01
CA LYS A 274 -8.28 -5.75 8.43
C LYS A 274 -7.60 -6.06 7.10
N LEU A 275 -7.51 -5.08 6.21
CA LEU A 275 -6.83 -5.24 4.91
C LEU A 275 -5.35 -5.59 5.05
N LYS A 276 -4.66 -5.00 6.04
CA LYS A 276 -3.27 -5.35 6.34
C LYS A 276 -3.14 -6.79 6.85
N GLN A 277 -3.99 -7.19 7.79
CA GLN A 277 -3.98 -8.55 8.34
C GLN A 277 -4.34 -9.60 7.29
N ASP A 278 -5.30 -9.31 6.43
CA ASP A 278 -5.70 -10.21 5.34
C ASP A 278 -4.56 -10.36 4.31
N ALA A 279 -3.83 -9.28 4.02
CA ALA A 279 -2.64 -9.34 3.17
C ALA A 279 -1.52 -10.20 3.79
N GLU A 280 -1.28 -10.07 5.09
CA GLU A 280 -0.29 -10.89 5.80
C GLU A 280 -0.67 -12.39 5.83
N LYS A 281 -1.95 -12.71 6.07
CA LYS A 281 -2.44 -14.10 6.11
C LYS A 281 -2.34 -14.81 4.76
N HIS A 282 -2.55 -14.09 3.67
CA HIS A 282 -2.58 -14.66 2.32
C HIS A 282 -1.30 -14.41 1.52
N ALA A 283 -0.23 -13.88 2.14
CA ALA A 283 0.98 -13.44 1.46
C ALA A 283 1.62 -14.53 0.58
N GLU A 284 1.67 -15.79 1.03
CA GLU A 284 2.25 -16.89 0.25
C GLU A 284 1.34 -17.34 -0.90
N GLU A 285 0.04 -17.38 -0.67
CA GLU A 285 -0.97 -17.72 -1.68
C GLU A 285 -1.01 -16.64 -2.77
N ASP A 286 -1.01 -15.39 -2.35
CA ASP A 286 -1.01 -14.22 -3.23
C ASP A 286 0.25 -14.13 -4.07
N LYS A 287 1.40 -14.48 -3.50
CA LYS A 287 2.66 -14.55 -4.25
C LYS A 287 2.58 -15.57 -5.38
N LYS A 288 2.02 -16.76 -5.12
CA LYS A 288 1.84 -17.79 -6.15
C LYS A 288 0.83 -17.35 -7.23
N LYS A 289 -0.28 -16.71 -6.82
CA LYS A 289 -1.26 -16.17 -7.78
C LYS A 289 -0.63 -15.12 -8.68
N LYS A 290 0.11 -14.17 -8.11
CA LYS A 290 0.80 -13.15 -8.88
C LYS A 290 1.82 -13.75 -9.84
N GLU A 291 2.66 -14.67 -9.37
CA GLU A 291 3.65 -15.36 -10.21
C GLU A 291 2.98 -16.09 -11.39
N SER A 292 1.85 -16.75 -11.16
CA SER A 292 1.08 -17.40 -12.21
C SER A 292 0.57 -16.40 -13.26
N VAL A 293 0.04 -15.26 -12.83
CA VAL A 293 -0.44 -14.21 -13.76
C VAL A 293 0.72 -13.57 -14.50
N ASP A 294 1.83 -13.27 -13.82
CA ASP A 294 3.01 -12.66 -14.43
C ASP A 294 3.61 -13.58 -15.53
N ILE A 295 3.75 -14.88 -15.26
CA ILE A 295 4.23 -15.86 -16.23
C ILE A 295 3.27 -15.97 -17.43
N LYS A 296 1.96 -15.95 -17.19
CA LYS A 296 0.97 -15.96 -18.28
C LYS A 296 1.07 -14.71 -19.15
N ASN A 297 1.14 -13.53 -18.54
CA ASN A 297 1.29 -12.26 -19.24
C ASN A 297 2.61 -12.21 -20.05
N GLU A 298 3.69 -12.73 -19.49
CA GLU A 298 4.97 -12.83 -20.17
C GLU A 298 4.87 -13.76 -21.39
N ALA A 299 4.24 -14.94 -21.24
CA ALA A 299 4.02 -15.89 -22.32
C ALA A 299 3.20 -15.28 -23.45
N GLU A 300 2.07 -14.62 -23.15
CA GLU A 300 1.24 -13.95 -24.15
C GLU A 300 1.98 -12.82 -24.87
N SER A 301 2.78 -12.03 -24.12
CA SER A 301 3.60 -10.98 -24.70
C SER A 301 4.71 -11.53 -25.60
N PHE A 302 5.34 -12.63 -25.19
CA PHE A 302 6.40 -13.26 -25.97
C PHE A 302 5.85 -13.93 -27.24
N ILE A 303 4.69 -14.60 -27.16
CA ILE A 303 3.98 -15.14 -28.34
C ILE A 303 3.74 -14.00 -29.34
N TYR A 304 3.12 -12.89 -28.92
CA TYR A 304 2.80 -11.78 -29.79
C TYR A 304 4.04 -11.21 -30.48
N THR A 305 5.10 -10.97 -29.70
CA THR A 305 6.36 -10.41 -30.24
C THR A 305 7.02 -11.36 -31.23
N THR A 306 7.00 -12.67 -30.93
CA THR A 306 7.59 -13.71 -31.79
C THR A 306 6.78 -13.88 -33.07
N GLU A 307 5.44 -13.88 -33.01
CA GLU A 307 4.59 -13.92 -34.21
C GLU A 307 4.86 -12.73 -35.13
N LYS A 308 4.98 -11.52 -34.57
CA LYS A 308 5.32 -10.34 -35.35
C LYS A 308 6.70 -10.44 -35.97
N LEU A 309 7.69 -10.86 -35.19
CA LEU A 309 9.07 -11.03 -35.66
C LEU A 309 9.15 -12.01 -36.84
N VAL A 310 8.50 -13.17 -36.72
CA VAL A 310 8.51 -14.21 -37.76
C VAL A 310 7.75 -13.79 -39.02
N ASN A 311 6.58 -13.16 -38.86
CA ASN A 311 5.71 -12.81 -39.97
C ASN A 311 6.09 -11.52 -40.71
N GLN A 312 6.80 -10.60 -40.04
CA GLN A 312 7.16 -9.29 -40.59
C GLN A 312 8.67 -9.12 -40.79
N ASP A 313 9.46 -9.20 -39.72
CA ASP A 313 10.87 -8.78 -39.75
C ASP A 313 11.82 -9.86 -40.28
N LEU A 314 11.48 -11.14 -40.08
CA LEU A 314 12.32 -12.30 -40.45
C LEU A 314 11.74 -13.15 -41.57
N LYS A 315 10.59 -12.78 -42.14
CA LYS A 315 9.89 -13.59 -43.16
C LYS A 315 10.77 -14.09 -44.29
N ASP A 316 11.69 -13.22 -44.77
CA ASP A 316 12.60 -13.55 -45.91
C ASP A 316 14.02 -13.89 -45.42
N LYS A 317 14.26 -13.95 -44.10
CA LYS A 317 15.60 -14.17 -43.53
C LYS A 317 15.75 -15.53 -42.83
N ILE A 318 14.65 -16.20 -42.50
CA ILE A 318 14.65 -17.51 -41.86
C ILE A 318 14.30 -18.61 -42.83
N SER A 319 14.84 -19.81 -42.61
CA SER A 319 14.47 -20.99 -43.42
C SER A 319 13.02 -21.41 -43.12
N GLN A 320 12.39 -22.07 -44.09
CA GLN A 320 11.04 -22.63 -43.91
C GLN A 320 10.98 -23.57 -42.71
N GLU A 321 12.02 -24.35 -42.45
CA GLU A 321 12.13 -25.29 -41.33
C GLU A 321 12.16 -24.53 -39.99
N GLN A 322 12.93 -23.43 -39.89
CA GLN A 322 12.97 -22.58 -38.70
C GLN A 322 11.62 -21.92 -38.43
N GLY A 323 10.95 -21.42 -39.47
CA GLY A 323 9.60 -20.83 -39.35
C GLY A 323 8.57 -21.83 -38.79
N ILE A 324 8.61 -23.09 -39.29
CA ILE A 324 7.74 -24.19 -38.81
C ILE A 324 8.03 -24.48 -37.33
N LYS A 325 9.30 -24.63 -36.92
CA LYS A 325 9.70 -24.89 -35.53
C LYS A 325 9.17 -23.82 -34.58
N VAL A 326 9.27 -22.52 -34.92
CA VAL A 326 8.75 -21.44 -34.11
C VAL A 326 7.22 -21.48 -34.04
N THR A 327 6.55 -21.69 -35.16
CA THR A 327 5.08 -21.73 -35.22
C THR A 327 4.52 -22.90 -34.39
N ASP A 328 5.14 -24.08 -34.45
CA ASP A 328 4.75 -25.24 -33.65
C ASP A 328 4.97 -24.97 -32.14
N ALA A 329 6.11 -24.37 -31.76
CA ALA A 329 6.36 -24.02 -30.38
C ALA A 329 5.39 -22.93 -29.83
N ILE A 330 5.01 -21.97 -30.68
CA ILE A 330 3.96 -20.97 -30.32
C ILE A 330 2.62 -21.68 -30.11
N LYS A 331 2.27 -22.64 -31.00
CA LYS A 331 1.01 -23.37 -30.84
C LYS A 331 0.99 -24.21 -29.58
N GLU A 332 2.06 -24.92 -29.25
CA GLU A 332 2.20 -25.69 -28.02
C GLU A 332 2.08 -24.77 -26.77
N LEU A 333 2.70 -23.60 -26.79
CA LEU A 333 2.60 -22.63 -25.68
C LEU A 333 1.17 -22.10 -25.55
N LYS A 334 0.48 -21.78 -26.65
CA LYS A 334 -0.93 -21.35 -26.63
C LYS A 334 -1.87 -22.41 -26.05
N GLU A 335 -1.64 -23.68 -26.29
CA GLU A 335 -2.45 -24.79 -25.78
C GLU A 335 -2.35 -24.91 -24.23
N VAL A 336 -1.23 -24.53 -23.65
CA VAL A 336 -1.01 -24.60 -22.18
C VAL A 336 -1.27 -23.32 -21.42
N LEU A 337 -1.57 -22.19 -22.07
CA LEU A 337 -1.79 -20.88 -21.42
C LEU A 337 -2.85 -20.85 -20.29
N ASN A 338 -3.78 -21.79 -20.31
CA ASN A 338 -4.82 -21.93 -19.30
C ASN A 338 -4.61 -23.17 -18.39
N GLN A 339 -3.43 -23.76 -18.42
CA GLN A 339 -3.05 -24.93 -17.62
C GLN A 339 -2.17 -24.51 -16.44
N ASP A 340 -1.40 -25.47 -15.91
CA ASP A 340 -0.53 -25.22 -14.77
C ASP A 340 0.65 -24.30 -15.11
N THR A 341 1.02 -23.43 -14.15
CA THR A 341 2.08 -22.42 -14.29
C THR A 341 3.43 -23.01 -14.70
N ASP A 342 3.78 -24.20 -14.18
CA ASP A 342 5.04 -24.86 -14.50
C ASP A 342 5.09 -25.34 -15.96
N GLN A 343 3.95 -25.74 -16.51
CA GLN A 343 3.84 -26.12 -17.92
C GLN A 343 4.00 -24.89 -18.83
N ILE A 344 3.36 -23.77 -18.49
CA ILE A 344 3.51 -22.50 -19.22
C ILE A 344 4.97 -22.09 -19.24
N LYS A 345 5.64 -22.11 -18.08
CA LYS A 345 7.05 -21.74 -17.94
C LYS A 345 7.96 -22.62 -18.79
N THR A 346 7.77 -23.94 -18.73
CA THR A 346 8.56 -24.90 -19.53
C THR A 346 8.43 -24.63 -21.00
N LYS A 347 7.21 -24.40 -21.51
CA LYS A 347 6.98 -24.15 -22.95
C LYS A 347 7.45 -22.76 -23.37
N LEU A 348 7.33 -21.77 -22.48
CA LEU A 348 7.87 -20.42 -22.70
C LEU A 348 9.39 -20.45 -22.84
N ASP A 349 10.08 -21.15 -21.95
CA ASP A 349 11.54 -21.28 -21.99
C ASP A 349 11.99 -22.04 -23.24
N ALA A 350 11.26 -23.06 -23.68
CA ALA A 350 11.52 -23.75 -24.93
C ALA A 350 11.38 -22.84 -26.15
N LEU A 351 10.31 -22.03 -26.23
CA LEU A 351 10.14 -21.06 -27.30
C LEU A 351 11.25 -19.98 -27.28
N LYS A 352 11.62 -19.47 -26.09
CA LYS A 352 12.74 -18.52 -25.95
C LYS A 352 14.06 -19.11 -26.48
N ALA A 353 14.34 -20.38 -26.17
CA ALA A 353 15.53 -21.05 -26.64
C ALA A 353 15.57 -21.15 -28.20
N ILE A 354 14.47 -21.53 -28.81
CA ILE A 354 14.35 -21.64 -30.29
C ILE A 354 14.56 -20.25 -30.94
N VAL A 355 13.92 -19.21 -30.41
CA VAL A 355 14.06 -17.85 -30.96
C VAL A 355 15.49 -17.32 -30.79
N ASN A 356 16.14 -17.59 -29.65
CA ASN A 356 17.53 -17.22 -29.42
C ASN A 356 18.51 -17.94 -30.36
N GLU A 357 18.29 -19.23 -30.64
CA GLU A 357 19.10 -20.01 -31.59
C GLU A 357 19.03 -19.39 -33.00
N ILE A 358 17.82 -19.14 -33.50
CA ILE A 358 17.57 -18.52 -34.80
C ILE A 358 18.22 -17.13 -34.89
N THR A 359 18.02 -16.31 -33.87
CA THR A 359 18.57 -14.97 -33.84
C THR A 359 20.11 -14.98 -33.83
N THR A 360 20.71 -15.90 -33.07
CA THR A 360 22.18 -16.08 -33.03
C THR A 360 22.73 -16.54 -34.38
N GLU A 361 22.07 -17.45 -35.09
CA GLU A 361 22.45 -17.86 -36.42
C GLU A 361 22.38 -16.72 -37.44
N LEU A 362 21.32 -15.90 -37.38
CA LEU A 362 21.17 -14.74 -38.24
C LEU A 362 22.28 -13.70 -38.00
N TYR A 363 22.65 -13.44 -36.73
CA TYR A 363 23.78 -12.55 -36.43
C TYR A 363 25.14 -13.08 -36.91
N LYS A 364 25.37 -14.40 -36.85
CA LYS A 364 26.62 -15.01 -37.38
C LYS A 364 26.72 -14.92 -38.91
N ASN A 365 25.58 -14.97 -39.59
CA ASN A 365 25.50 -14.88 -41.03
C ASN A 365 25.38 -13.46 -41.59
N ALA A 366 25.14 -12.48 -40.74
CA ALA A 366 25.16 -11.06 -41.11
C ALA A 366 26.61 -10.61 -41.30
N THR A 367 27.03 -10.38 -42.53
CA THR A 367 28.33 -9.76 -42.85
C THR A 367 28.37 -8.37 -42.20
N PRO A 368 29.49 -7.97 -41.52
CA PRO A 368 29.59 -6.62 -41.01
C PRO A 368 29.50 -5.63 -42.18
N PRO A 369 28.88 -4.46 -41.98
CA PRO A 369 28.85 -3.43 -43.02
C PRO A 369 30.27 -3.07 -43.40
N PRO A 370 30.58 -2.86 -44.71
CA PRO A 370 31.88 -2.45 -45.15
C PRO A 370 32.23 -1.10 -44.48
N GLY A 371 33.37 -1.10 -43.80
CA GLY A 371 33.89 0.08 -43.06
C GLY A 371 34.29 1.24 -43.98
#